data_74b8098517e57472f8f004558120c1b2
#
_entry.id   74b8098517e57472f8f004558120c1b2
#
_cell.length_a   1.000
_cell.length_b   1.000
_cell.length_c   1.000
_cell.angle_alpha   90.00
_cell.angle_beta   90.00
_cell.angle_gamma   90.00
#
_symmetry.space_group_name_H-M   'P 1'
#
loop_
_entity.id
_entity.type
_entity.pdbx_description
1 polymer ?
#
loop_
_entity_poly.entity_id
_entity_poly.type
_entity_poly.pdbx_seq_one_letter_code
_entity_poly.pdbx_strand_id
1 'polypeptide(L)'
;MSGAITGTSFQALGSLIDGMTRVRQKFDTLTQQASSGLISNTYAGLGGTAPVALSLGPRIDNLQVAQSNIAAASGPAQVIQTAMTQIGSIAATLASEMPTLGGLNPTGIDTITANARSALVQVGDLLNSQYGGVYVFAGQDSANPPVPNADQIATSGFFAQISAAVGSLAANGAATTIATTLSVASSNTAGNSPFSAYLSQPTTAISPPSVATGDGQSQTIGLLASGNTSSVSMGSSTTGSYMRDLMRALATVGSMSSTQVSDPNFALLVSDTQTSVNGAITAMSTDVGILGEQQSRLTNLSVSLGDTATVLTGQLSAAQNVDMASTLSNLSFTQTQLQESYQLISAENGMSLAKYLPVG
;
A
#
# COMPACT_ATOMS: atom_id res chain seq x y z
N MET A 1 83.35 -24.83 25.31
CA MET A 1 81.97 -24.57 25.70
C MET A 1 81.50 -23.22 25.13
N SER A 2 81.42 -23.07 23.83
CA SER A 2 81.01 -21.75 23.21
C SER A 2 79.87 -21.84 22.22
N GLY A 3 79.11 -22.92 22.20
CA GLY A 3 78.02 -23.10 21.22
C GLY A 3 76.62 -22.99 21.78
N ALA A 4 76.44 -22.90 23.11
CA ALA A 4 75.11 -22.95 23.71
C ALA A 4 74.48 -21.55 24.00
N ILE A 5 75.25 -20.48 24.00
CA ILE A 5 74.80 -19.15 24.40
C ILE A 5 74.16 -18.36 23.22
N THR A 6 74.57 -18.65 21.99
CA THR A 6 74.06 -17.98 20.80
C THR A 6 72.71 -18.50 20.37
N GLY A 7 72.31 -19.75 20.69
CA GLY A 7 71.00 -20.31 20.36
C GLY A 7 69.85 -19.77 21.21
N THR A 8 70.12 -19.47 22.46
CA THR A 8 69.08 -18.97 23.39
C THR A 8 68.66 -17.52 23.15
N SER A 9 69.62 -16.67 22.75
CA SER A 9 69.34 -15.25 22.45
C SER A 9 68.57 -15.10 21.13
N PHE A 10 68.85 -15.91 20.10
CA PHE A 10 68.03 -15.91 18.84
C PHE A 10 66.64 -16.45 19.05
N GLN A 11 66.42 -17.47 19.93
CA GLN A 11 65.08 -17.94 20.30
C GLN A 11 64.30 -16.89 21.11
N ALA A 12 64.96 -16.19 22.01
CA ALA A 12 64.38 -15.12 22.79
C ALA A 12 63.92 -13.95 21.89
N LEU A 13 64.77 -13.51 20.96
CA LEU A 13 64.45 -12.47 19.98
C LEU A 13 63.35 -12.90 19.05
N GLY A 14 63.30 -14.14 18.57
CA GLY A 14 62.22 -14.69 17.76
C GLY A 14 60.89 -14.65 18.49
N SER A 15 60.86 -15.09 19.76
CA SER A 15 59.64 -15.05 20.56
C SER A 15 59.11 -13.64 20.86
N LEU A 16 60.02 -12.65 20.99
CA LEU A 16 59.65 -11.24 21.16
C LEU A 16 59.05 -10.66 19.88
N ILE A 17 59.65 -10.97 18.72
CA ILE A 17 59.11 -10.54 17.41
C ILE A 17 57.74 -11.13 17.15
N ASP A 18 57.54 -12.42 17.44
CA ASP A 18 56.22 -13.08 17.32
C ASP A 18 55.21 -12.47 18.30
N GLY A 19 55.64 -12.15 19.53
CA GLY A 19 54.80 -11.43 20.50
C GLY A 19 54.38 -10.06 20.02
N MET A 20 55.32 -9.26 19.51
CA MET A 20 55.07 -7.95 18.96
C MET A 20 54.11 -8.01 17.74
N THR A 21 54.29 -8.98 16.85
CA THR A 21 53.43 -9.17 15.68
C THR A 21 51.98 -9.43 16.11
N ARG A 22 51.77 -10.24 17.13
CA ARG A 22 50.44 -10.50 17.72
C ARG A 22 49.83 -9.25 18.35
N VAL A 23 50.62 -8.46 19.09
CA VAL A 23 50.16 -7.20 19.68
C VAL A 23 49.77 -6.20 18.61
N ARG A 24 50.57 -6.10 17.53
CA ARG A 24 50.24 -5.24 16.39
C ARG A 24 48.96 -5.67 15.68
N GLN A 25 48.77 -6.94 15.40
CA GLN A 25 47.54 -7.46 14.80
C GLN A 25 46.31 -7.15 15.69
N LYS A 26 46.45 -7.30 17.02
CA LYS A 26 45.42 -6.95 17.98
C LYS A 26 45.12 -5.45 17.96
N PHE A 27 46.16 -4.60 17.88
CA PHE A 27 45.98 -3.16 17.77
C PHE A 27 45.25 -2.75 16.49
N ASP A 28 45.60 -3.33 15.34
CA ASP A 28 44.96 -3.08 14.05
C ASP A 28 43.50 -3.51 14.09
N THR A 29 43.22 -4.67 14.67
CA THR A 29 41.82 -5.16 14.86
C THR A 29 40.99 -4.22 15.75
N LEU A 30 41.53 -3.82 16.92
CA LEU A 30 40.85 -2.91 17.84
C LEU A 30 40.67 -1.51 17.23
N THR A 31 41.60 -1.05 16.42
CA THR A 31 41.49 0.22 15.68
C THR A 31 40.34 0.15 14.66
N GLN A 32 40.24 -0.96 13.94
CA GLN A 32 39.11 -1.19 13.00
C GLN A 32 37.77 -1.29 13.73
N GLN A 33 37.72 -2.01 14.85
CA GLN A 33 36.53 -2.12 15.70
C GLN A 33 36.11 -0.76 16.28
N ALA A 34 37.06 0.02 16.77
CA ALA A 34 36.83 1.35 17.32
C ALA A 34 36.35 2.34 16.24
N SER A 35 36.81 2.21 15.01
CA SER A 35 36.38 3.08 13.89
C SER A 35 35.06 2.70 13.28
N SER A 36 34.74 1.40 13.22
CA SER A 36 33.48 0.90 12.61
C SER A 36 32.35 0.71 13.62
N GLY A 37 32.66 0.54 14.91
CA GLY A 37 31.69 0.13 15.94
C GLY A 37 31.27 -1.35 15.85
N LEU A 38 31.84 -2.12 14.90
CA LEU A 38 31.50 -3.51 14.65
C LEU A 38 32.56 -4.46 15.12
N ILE A 39 32.17 -5.65 15.58
CA ILE A 39 33.08 -6.76 15.92
C ILE A 39 33.90 -7.14 14.68
N SER A 40 33.27 -7.21 13.52
CA SER A 40 33.90 -7.45 12.23
C SER A 40 33.01 -6.96 11.09
N ASN A 41 33.63 -6.56 9.97
CA ASN A 41 32.93 -6.20 8.73
C ASN A 41 32.57 -7.43 7.88
N THR A 42 32.89 -8.65 8.34
CA THR A 42 32.56 -9.90 7.65
C THR A 42 31.90 -10.88 8.60
N TYR A 43 30.98 -11.69 8.09
CA TYR A 43 30.32 -12.73 8.88
C TYR A 43 31.31 -13.73 9.48
N ALA A 44 32.37 -14.08 8.74
CA ALA A 44 33.41 -14.97 9.24
C ALA A 44 34.11 -14.43 10.51
N GLY A 45 34.28 -13.12 10.62
CA GLY A 45 34.89 -12.46 11.77
C GLY A 45 33.93 -12.30 12.98
N LEU A 46 32.66 -12.54 12.83
CA LEU A 46 31.68 -12.53 13.94
C LEU A 46 31.73 -13.80 14.80
N GLY A 47 32.40 -14.86 14.32
CA GLY A 47 32.52 -16.11 15.07
C GLY A 47 31.17 -16.72 15.45
N GLY A 48 30.93 -16.93 16.74
CA GLY A 48 29.70 -17.56 17.25
C GLY A 48 28.40 -16.77 17.02
N THR A 49 28.48 -15.45 16.76
CA THR A 49 27.30 -14.61 16.49
C THR A 49 26.93 -14.52 15.01
N ALA A 50 27.80 -15.03 14.11
CA ALA A 50 27.57 -15.02 12.67
C ALA A 50 26.23 -15.64 12.22
N PRO A 51 25.80 -16.83 12.74
CA PRO A 51 24.51 -17.41 12.37
C PRO A 51 23.32 -16.51 12.71
N VAL A 52 23.39 -15.80 13.85
CA VAL A 52 22.36 -14.86 14.28
C VAL A 52 22.30 -13.69 13.30
N ALA A 53 23.42 -13.05 13.01
CA ALA A 53 23.50 -11.93 12.07
C ALA A 53 23.01 -12.32 10.66
N LEU A 54 23.38 -13.51 10.17
CA LEU A 54 22.98 -13.99 8.86
C LEU A 54 21.48 -14.29 8.76
N SER A 55 20.86 -14.73 9.86
CA SER A 55 19.42 -15.02 9.88
C SER A 55 18.54 -13.79 10.11
N LEU A 56 19.02 -12.79 10.87
CA LEU A 56 18.23 -11.61 11.21
C LEU A 56 18.22 -10.56 10.10
N GLY A 57 19.31 -10.35 9.38
CA GLY A 57 19.41 -9.35 8.32
C GLY A 57 18.27 -9.47 7.30
N PRO A 58 18.17 -10.59 6.56
CA PRO A 58 17.11 -10.79 5.57
C PRO A 58 15.69 -10.71 6.16
N ARG A 59 15.54 -11.09 7.43
CA ARG A 59 14.22 -11.02 8.10
C ARG A 59 13.82 -9.55 8.36
N ILE A 60 14.75 -8.72 8.79
CA ILE A 60 14.53 -7.27 8.98
C ILE A 60 14.17 -6.63 7.63
N ASP A 61 14.93 -6.94 6.58
CA ASP A 61 14.68 -6.42 5.23
C ASP A 61 13.27 -6.78 4.73
N ASN A 62 12.83 -8.03 4.93
CA ASN A 62 11.49 -8.47 4.56
C ASN A 62 10.39 -7.72 5.33
N LEU A 63 10.59 -7.44 6.63
CA LEU A 63 9.65 -6.66 7.43
C LEU A 63 9.56 -5.21 6.93
N GLN A 64 10.68 -4.60 6.57
CA GLN A 64 10.74 -3.25 6.02
C GLN A 64 10.07 -3.16 4.64
N VAL A 65 10.26 -4.16 3.79
CA VAL A 65 9.56 -4.26 2.49
C VAL A 65 8.05 -4.38 2.71
N ALA A 66 7.61 -5.22 3.64
CA ALA A 66 6.18 -5.36 3.96
C ALA A 66 5.58 -4.03 4.48
N GLN A 67 6.28 -3.32 5.35
CA GLN A 67 5.87 -1.99 5.82
C GLN A 67 5.77 -0.98 4.66
N SER A 68 6.75 -0.96 3.77
CA SER A 68 6.74 -0.07 2.59
C SER A 68 5.56 -0.36 1.68
N ASN A 69 5.22 -1.64 1.45
CA ASN A 69 4.07 -2.06 0.67
C ASN A 69 2.75 -1.58 1.30
N ILE A 70 2.62 -1.73 2.63
CA ILE A 70 1.44 -1.26 3.38
C ILE A 70 1.33 0.27 3.28
N ALA A 71 2.41 1.00 3.45
CA ALA A 71 2.44 2.45 3.34
C ALA A 71 2.04 2.91 1.92
N ALA A 72 2.53 2.25 0.88
CA ALA A 72 2.18 2.54 -0.51
C ALA A 72 0.69 2.32 -0.81
N ALA A 73 0.04 1.37 -0.13
CA ALA A 73 -1.38 1.09 -0.32
C ALA A 73 -2.32 2.06 0.41
N SER A 74 -1.84 2.74 1.44
CA SER A 74 -2.67 3.63 2.26
C SER A 74 -3.16 4.86 1.47
N GLY A 75 -2.32 5.42 0.60
CA GLY A 75 -2.65 6.58 -0.21
C GLY A 75 -3.82 6.32 -1.19
N PRO A 76 -3.75 5.31 -2.06
CA PRO A 76 -4.87 4.91 -2.92
C PRO A 76 -6.16 4.65 -2.14
N ALA A 77 -6.08 3.95 -1.00
CA ALA A 77 -7.25 3.64 -0.18
C ALA A 77 -7.92 4.90 0.38
N GLN A 78 -7.15 5.90 0.76
CA GLN A 78 -7.68 7.19 1.22
C GLN A 78 -8.39 7.97 0.10
N VAL A 79 -7.84 7.94 -1.12
CA VAL A 79 -8.50 8.55 -2.30
C VAL A 79 -9.83 7.85 -2.58
N ILE A 80 -9.88 6.51 -2.55
CA ILE A 80 -11.10 5.73 -2.69
C ILE A 80 -12.13 6.15 -1.63
N GLN A 81 -11.74 6.22 -0.36
CA GLN A 81 -12.64 6.60 0.73
C GLN A 81 -13.22 8.00 0.55
N THR A 82 -12.39 8.95 0.13
CA THR A 82 -12.81 10.33 -0.15
C THR A 82 -13.80 10.38 -1.30
N ALA A 83 -13.50 9.73 -2.42
CA ALA A 83 -14.39 9.67 -3.58
C ALA A 83 -15.72 8.98 -3.24
N MET A 84 -15.68 7.86 -2.51
CA MET A 84 -16.90 7.15 -2.07
C MET A 84 -17.77 8.00 -1.13
N THR A 85 -17.16 8.78 -0.25
CA THR A 85 -17.90 9.71 0.62
C THR A 85 -18.61 10.79 -0.21
N GLN A 86 -17.97 11.31 -1.25
CA GLN A 86 -18.59 12.29 -2.15
C GLN A 86 -19.70 11.66 -3.00
N ILE A 87 -19.49 10.45 -3.53
CA ILE A 87 -20.53 9.69 -4.25
C ILE A 87 -21.71 9.41 -3.32
N GLY A 88 -21.46 9.06 -2.05
CA GLY A 88 -22.49 8.89 -1.04
C GLY A 88 -23.32 10.14 -0.79
N SER A 89 -22.66 11.30 -0.76
CA SER A 89 -23.35 12.59 -0.65
C SER A 89 -24.24 12.89 -1.87
N ILE A 90 -23.78 12.59 -3.08
CA ILE A 90 -24.57 12.70 -4.31
C ILE A 90 -25.80 11.78 -4.24
N ALA A 91 -25.62 10.54 -3.84
CA ALA A 91 -26.72 9.57 -3.70
C ALA A 91 -27.73 10.02 -2.64
N ALA A 92 -27.27 10.55 -1.49
CA ALA A 92 -28.15 11.07 -0.45
C ALA A 92 -28.95 12.31 -0.92
N THR A 93 -28.33 13.20 -1.69
CA THR A 93 -29.00 14.34 -2.31
C THR A 93 -30.11 13.86 -3.24
N LEU A 94 -29.80 12.93 -4.16
CA LEU A 94 -30.80 12.33 -5.04
C LEU A 94 -31.94 11.70 -4.25
N ALA A 95 -31.65 10.89 -3.22
CA ALA A 95 -32.66 10.26 -2.38
C ALA A 95 -33.61 11.28 -1.70
N SER A 96 -33.08 12.43 -1.29
CA SER A 96 -33.85 13.51 -0.67
C SER A 96 -34.75 14.26 -1.65
N GLU A 97 -34.39 14.30 -2.93
CA GLU A 97 -35.18 14.94 -4.01
C GLU A 97 -36.30 14.02 -4.53
N MET A 98 -36.15 12.68 -4.43
CA MET A 98 -37.11 11.71 -4.96
C MET A 98 -38.57 11.90 -4.47
N PRO A 99 -38.84 12.10 -3.16
CA PRO A 99 -40.23 12.28 -2.69
C PRO A 99 -40.92 13.53 -3.25
N THR A 100 -40.11 14.54 -3.63
CA THR A 100 -40.65 15.81 -4.14
C THR A 100 -41.06 15.75 -5.61
N LEU A 101 -40.54 14.78 -6.40
CA LEU A 101 -40.82 14.62 -7.81
C LEU A 101 -42.32 14.42 -8.10
N GLY A 102 -43.04 13.70 -7.23
CA GLY A 102 -44.48 13.43 -7.39
C GLY A 102 -45.38 14.64 -7.11
N GLY A 103 -44.90 15.70 -6.47
CA GLY A 103 -45.66 16.88 -6.07
C GLY A 103 -45.23 18.19 -6.70
N LEU A 104 -44.13 18.17 -7.50
CA LEU A 104 -43.56 19.37 -8.07
C LEU A 104 -44.33 19.88 -9.30
N ASN A 105 -44.25 21.21 -9.47
CA ASN A 105 -44.61 21.81 -10.74
C ASN A 105 -43.60 21.42 -11.84
N PRO A 106 -43.96 21.55 -13.12
CA PRO A 106 -43.09 21.19 -14.26
C PRO A 106 -41.66 21.74 -14.18
N THR A 107 -41.51 22.99 -13.78
CA THR A 107 -40.20 23.65 -13.71
C THR A 107 -39.27 23.00 -12.64
N GLY A 108 -39.85 22.55 -11.52
CA GLY A 108 -39.08 21.86 -10.45
C GLY A 108 -38.54 20.52 -10.92
N ILE A 109 -39.30 19.78 -11.73
CA ILE A 109 -38.84 18.48 -12.28
C ILE A 109 -37.69 18.68 -13.24
N ASP A 110 -37.76 19.65 -14.15
CA ASP A 110 -36.72 19.92 -15.12
C ASP A 110 -35.41 20.33 -14.41
N THR A 111 -35.51 21.00 -13.26
CA THR A 111 -34.32 21.36 -12.43
C THR A 111 -33.69 20.09 -11.82
N ILE A 112 -34.48 19.20 -11.20
CA ILE A 112 -33.97 17.94 -10.63
C ILE A 112 -33.37 17.06 -11.72
N THR A 113 -33.99 16.99 -12.89
CA THR A 113 -33.51 16.26 -14.05
C THR A 113 -32.11 16.79 -14.50
N ALA A 114 -31.94 18.11 -14.57
CA ALA A 114 -30.66 18.72 -14.92
C ALA A 114 -29.59 18.42 -13.86
N ASN A 115 -29.96 18.52 -12.55
CA ASN A 115 -29.07 18.16 -11.45
C ASN A 115 -28.65 16.69 -11.50
N ALA A 116 -29.57 15.76 -11.78
CA ALA A 116 -29.26 14.34 -11.88
C ALA A 116 -28.28 14.02 -13.02
N ARG A 117 -28.40 14.72 -14.18
CA ARG A 117 -27.42 14.60 -15.28
C ARG A 117 -26.04 15.08 -14.85
N SER A 118 -25.97 16.24 -14.18
CA SER A 118 -24.70 16.79 -13.68
C SER A 118 -24.09 15.87 -12.62
N ALA A 119 -24.91 15.30 -11.75
CA ALA A 119 -24.50 14.33 -10.72
C ALA A 119 -23.96 13.03 -11.34
N LEU A 120 -24.56 12.56 -12.45
CA LEU A 120 -24.07 11.39 -13.18
C LEU A 120 -22.65 11.61 -13.73
N VAL A 121 -22.37 12.80 -14.29
CA VAL A 121 -21.02 13.18 -14.74
C VAL A 121 -20.07 13.21 -13.55
N GLN A 122 -20.46 13.86 -12.45
CA GLN A 122 -19.60 13.93 -11.23
C GLN A 122 -19.29 12.54 -10.67
N VAL A 123 -20.24 11.60 -10.67
CA VAL A 123 -19.96 10.22 -10.25
C VAL A 123 -18.95 9.57 -11.19
N GLY A 124 -19.07 9.77 -12.51
CA GLY A 124 -18.09 9.28 -13.47
C GLY A 124 -16.68 9.83 -13.22
N ASP A 125 -16.57 11.14 -12.96
CA ASP A 125 -15.30 11.80 -12.65
C ASP A 125 -14.69 11.31 -11.32
N LEU A 126 -15.51 11.12 -10.29
CA LEU A 126 -15.08 10.60 -9.00
C LEU A 126 -14.58 9.14 -9.11
N LEU A 127 -15.22 8.32 -9.95
CA LEU A 127 -14.73 6.99 -10.25
C LEU A 127 -13.41 6.98 -11.02
N ASN A 128 -13.10 8.06 -11.74
CA ASN A 128 -11.83 8.28 -12.44
C ASN A 128 -10.76 8.94 -11.52
N SER A 129 -10.96 8.94 -10.20
CA SER A 129 -9.95 9.45 -9.27
C SER A 129 -8.63 8.70 -9.40
N GLN A 130 -7.53 9.45 -9.27
CA GLN A 130 -6.16 8.94 -9.43
C GLN A 130 -5.33 9.17 -8.16
N TYR A 131 -4.37 8.28 -7.96
CA TYR A 131 -3.28 8.44 -7.01
C TYR A 131 -1.95 8.10 -7.71
N GLY A 132 -1.01 9.04 -7.71
CA GLY A 132 0.28 8.83 -8.37
C GLY A 132 0.19 8.55 -9.89
N GLY A 133 -0.88 9.03 -10.55
CA GLY A 133 -1.08 8.83 -11.99
C GLY A 133 -1.78 7.52 -12.38
N VAL A 134 -2.24 6.72 -11.40
CA VAL A 134 -2.99 5.49 -11.64
C VAL A 134 -4.42 5.61 -11.11
N TYR A 135 -5.38 5.02 -11.81
CA TYR A 135 -6.78 5.02 -11.44
C TYR A 135 -7.08 4.05 -10.32
N VAL A 136 -7.61 4.56 -9.19
CA VAL A 136 -7.78 3.77 -7.96
C VAL A 136 -8.97 2.80 -7.98
N PHE A 137 -9.96 3.00 -8.86
CA PHE A 137 -11.14 2.15 -9.02
C PHE A 137 -11.07 1.18 -10.20
N ALA A 138 -9.95 1.19 -10.95
CA ALA A 138 -9.79 0.39 -12.17
C ALA A 138 -9.36 -1.07 -11.91
N GLY A 139 -9.10 -1.45 -10.67
CA GLY A 139 -8.57 -2.78 -10.35
C GLY A 139 -7.16 -2.96 -10.90
N GLN A 140 -6.96 -4.04 -11.65
CA GLN A 140 -5.66 -4.34 -12.26
C GLN A 140 -5.37 -3.51 -13.53
N ASP A 141 -6.38 -2.90 -14.15
CA ASP A 141 -6.24 -2.03 -15.33
C ASP A 141 -6.04 -0.56 -14.95
N SER A 142 -5.17 -0.31 -14.01
CA SER A 142 -4.97 1.00 -13.37
C SER A 142 -4.44 2.11 -14.29
N ALA A 143 -4.01 1.78 -15.51
CA ALA A 143 -3.56 2.75 -16.51
C ALA A 143 -4.73 3.36 -17.31
N ASN A 144 -5.90 2.72 -17.31
CA ASN A 144 -7.06 3.14 -18.08
C ASN A 144 -8.19 3.65 -17.16
N PRO A 145 -8.92 4.71 -17.57
CA PRO A 145 -9.99 5.25 -16.77
C PRO A 145 -11.13 4.24 -16.59
N PRO A 146 -11.63 4.04 -15.35
CA PRO A 146 -12.81 3.21 -15.08
C PRO A 146 -14.04 3.58 -15.89
N VAL A 147 -14.27 4.88 -16.10
CA VAL A 147 -15.35 5.45 -16.92
C VAL A 147 -14.71 6.27 -18.06
N PRO A 148 -14.49 5.68 -19.25
CA PRO A 148 -13.66 6.29 -20.29
C PRO A 148 -14.12 7.66 -20.79
N ASN A 149 -15.43 7.94 -20.78
CA ASN A 149 -16.04 9.19 -21.25
C ASN A 149 -16.95 9.78 -20.15
N ALA A 150 -16.41 9.99 -18.96
CA ALA A 150 -17.17 10.47 -17.81
C ALA A 150 -17.87 11.81 -18.08
N ASP A 151 -17.18 12.76 -18.73
CA ASP A 151 -17.68 14.07 -19.15
C ASP A 151 -18.84 14.00 -20.16
N GLN A 152 -18.95 12.92 -20.92
CA GLN A 152 -19.97 12.70 -21.94
C GLN A 152 -20.96 11.58 -21.56
N ILE A 153 -20.95 11.11 -20.33
CA ILE A 153 -21.79 9.99 -19.90
C ILE A 153 -23.28 10.27 -20.06
N ALA A 154 -23.72 11.52 -19.91
CA ALA A 154 -25.10 11.97 -20.13
C ALA A 154 -25.54 11.96 -21.62
N THR A 155 -24.63 11.68 -22.54
CA THR A 155 -24.90 11.52 -23.98
C THR A 155 -24.44 10.17 -24.51
N SER A 156 -23.96 9.30 -23.62
CA SER A 156 -23.49 7.93 -23.94
C SER A 156 -24.62 7.00 -24.35
N GLY A 157 -24.27 5.87 -24.95
CA GLY A 157 -25.24 4.80 -25.25
C GLY A 157 -25.95 4.27 -24.02
N PHE A 158 -25.28 4.23 -22.87
CA PHE A 158 -25.89 3.92 -21.56
C PHE A 158 -27.05 4.87 -21.25
N PHE A 159 -26.80 6.17 -21.26
CA PHE A 159 -27.82 7.19 -20.99
C PHE A 159 -28.92 7.21 -22.05
N ALA A 160 -28.57 7.12 -23.32
CA ALA A 160 -29.53 7.17 -24.44
C ALA A 160 -30.56 6.03 -24.35
N GLN A 161 -30.14 4.80 -24.00
CA GLN A 161 -31.05 3.67 -23.87
C GLN A 161 -31.98 3.81 -22.64
N ILE A 162 -31.46 4.28 -21.50
CA ILE A 162 -32.29 4.59 -20.32
C ILE A 162 -33.27 5.71 -20.67
N SER A 163 -32.82 6.76 -21.35
CA SER A 163 -33.68 7.87 -21.76
C SER A 163 -34.80 7.43 -22.72
N ALA A 164 -34.52 6.54 -23.67
CA ALA A 164 -35.52 5.97 -24.56
C ALA A 164 -36.52 5.12 -23.79
N ALA A 165 -36.10 4.32 -22.81
CA ALA A 165 -37.01 3.54 -21.96
C ALA A 165 -37.91 4.45 -21.13
N VAL A 166 -37.37 5.48 -20.47
CA VAL A 166 -38.11 6.45 -19.67
C VAL A 166 -39.07 7.28 -20.56
N GLY A 167 -38.61 7.69 -21.75
CA GLY A 167 -39.45 8.40 -22.72
C GLY A 167 -40.66 7.60 -23.22
N SER A 168 -40.57 6.26 -23.17
CA SER A 168 -41.66 5.35 -23.54
C SER A 168 -42.55 4.91 -22.35
N LEU A 169 -42.43 5.56 -21.18
CA LEU A 169 -43.15 5.19 -19.94
C LEU A 169 -44.64 5.05 -20.11
N ALA A 170 -45.30 6.00 -20.78
CA ALA A 170 -46.73 6.00 -21.03
C ALA A 170 -47.17 4.82 -21.93
N ALA A 171 -46.35 4.44 -22.89
CA ALA A 171 -46.67 3.35 -23.82
C ALA A 171 -46.38 1.96 -23.23
N ASN A 172 -45.29 1.82 -22.47
CA ASN A 172 -44.79 0.53 -22.02
C ASN A 172 -45.13 0.21 -20.54
N GLY A 173 -45.56 1.22 -19.78
CA GLY A 173 -45.84 1.10 -18.34
C GLY A 173 -44.55 1.06 -17.47
N ALA A 174 -44.73 1.28 -16.18
CA ALA A 174 -43.63 1.35 -15.20
C ALA A 174 -42.83 0.05 -15.13
N ALA A 175 -43.48 -1.11 -15.06
CA ALA A 175 -42.80 -2.40 -14.91
C ALA A 175 -41.82 -2.69 -16.08
N THR A 176 -42.24 -2.45 -17.32
CA THR A 176 -41.38 -2.64 -18.51
C THR A 176 -40.24 -1.64 -18.53
N THR A 177 -40.50 -0.37 -18.18
CA THR A 177 -39.49 0.69 -18.11
C THR A 177 -38.44 0.35 -17.07
N ILE A 178 -38.83 -0.07 -15.86
CA ILE A 178 -37.94 -0.51 -14.78
C ILE A 178 -37.09 -1.68 -15.24
N ALA A 179 -37.69 -2.73 -15.82
CA ALA A 179 -36.97 -3.90 -16.32
C ALA A 179 -35.96 -3.53 -17.42
N THR A 180 -36.31 -2.62 -18.33
CA THR A 180 -35.43 -2.17 -19.40
C THR A 180 -34.25 -1.37 -18.86
N THR A 181 -34.50 -0.39 -17.96
CA THR A 181 -33.40 0.37 -17.34
C THR A 181 -32.47 -0.53 -16.52
N LEU A 182 -33.00 -1.54 -15.84
CA LEU A 182 -32.21 -2.54 -15.10
C LEU A 182 -31.34 -3.39 -16.06
N SER A 183 -31.90 -3.83 -17.17
CA SER A 183 -31.18 -4.59 -18.19
C SER A 183 -30.02 -3.78 -18.80
N VAL A 184 -30.25 -2.49 -19.07
CA VAL A 184 -29.20 -1.58 -19.55
C VAL A 184 -28.09 -1.43 -18.51
N ALA A 185 -28.44 -1.20 -17.23
CA ALA A 185 -27.46 -1.03 -16.16
C ALA A 185 -26.65 -2.31 -15.87
N SER A 186 -27.26 -3.48 -16.08
CA SER A 186 -26.60 -4.79 -15.94
C SER A 186 -25.73 -5.16 -17.13
N SER A 187 -25.86 -4.44 -18.25
CA SER A 187 -25.17 -4.77 -19.49
C SER A 187 -23.66 -4.58 -19.39
N ASN A 188 -22.91 -5.58 -19.86
CA ASN A 188 -21.47 -5.52 -20.04
C ASN A 188 -21.06 -5.29 -21.50
N THR A 189 -22.04 -5.05 -22.39
CA THR A 189 -21.79 -4.84 -23.80
C THR A 189 -21.11 -3.47 -24.03
N ALA A 190 -20.10 -3.45 -24.88
CA ALA A 190 -19.42 -2.21 -25.27
C ALA A 190 -20.43 -1.21 -25.88
N GLY A 191 -20.34 0.05 -25.46
CA GLY A 191 -21.27 1.12 -25.85
C GLY A 191 -22.54 1.21 -25.00
N ASN A 192 -22.94 0.14 -24.29
CA ASN A 192 -24.06 0.13 -23.35
C ASN A 192 -23.59 0.28 -21.90
N SER A 193 -22.44 -0.34 -21.57
CA SER A 193 -21.81 -0.16 -20.27
C SER A 193 -21.12 1.20 -20.20
N PRO A 194 -21.26 1.96 -19.11
CA PRO A 194 -20.49 3.19 -18.89
C PRO A 194 -19.04 2.93 -18.50
N PHE A 195 -18.72 1.68 -18.13
CA PHE A 195 -17.41 1.27 -17.63
C PHE A 195 -16.47 0.84 -18.76
N SER A 196 -15.15 0.82 -18.44
CA SER A 196 -14.10 0.33 -19.34
C SER A 196 -14.34 -1.13 -19.74
N ALA A 197 -13.70 -1.55 -20.83
CA ALA A 197 -13.80 -2.93 -21.29
C ALA A 197 -13.34 -3.96 -20.24
N TYR A 198 -12.33 -3.60 -19.44
CA TYR A 198 -11.88 -4.44 -18.32
C TYR A 198 -12.96 -4.57 -17.25
N LEU A 199 -13.51 -3.46 -16.78
CA LEU A 199 -14.54 -3.44 -15.73
C LEU A 199 -15.91 -3.93 -16.19
N SER A 200 -16.11 -4.09 -17.47
CA SER A 200 -17.31 -4.69 -18.07
C SER A 200 -17.21 -6.21 -18.22
N GLN A 201 -16.12 -6.85 -17.74
CA GLN A 201 -16.00 -8.30 -17.66
C GLN A 201 -16.84 -8.86 -16.48
N PRO A 202 -17.13 -10.17 -16.46
CA PRO A 202 -17.75 -10.81 -15.31
C PRO A 202 -16.96 -10.57 -14.03
N THR A 203 -17.64 -10.40 -12.90
CA THR A 203 -17.02 -10.12 -11.60
C THR A 203 -16.01 -11.17 -11.15
N THR A 204 -16.09 -12.39 -11.67
CA THR A 204 -15.10 -13.46 -11.42
C THR A 204 -13.78 -13.27 -12.17
N ALA A 205 -13.74 -12.40 -13.18
CA ALA A 205 -12.57 -12.12 -14.00
C ALA A 205 -11.82 -10.84 -13.57
N ILE A 206 -12.42 -10.04 -12.70
CA ILE A 206 -11.88 -8.77 -12.22
C ILE A 206 -11.64 -8.83 -10.71
N SER A 207 -10.55 -8.21 -10.24
CA SER A 207 -10.20 -8.21 -8.83
C SER A 207 -9.76 -6.82 -8.39
N PRO A 208 -10.13 -6.40 -7.16
CA PRO A 208 -9.52 -5.23 -6.54
C PRO A 208 -8.02 -5.43 -6.35
N PRO A 209 -7.25 -4.34 -6.17
CA PRO A 209 -5.83 -4.42 -5.85
C PRO A 209 -5.59 -5.17 -4.52
N SER A 210 -4.45 -5.85 -4.43
CA SER A 210 -4.00 -6.51 -3.21
C SER A 210 -2.59 -6.06 -2.83
N VAL A 211 -2.31 -6.05 -1.53
CA VAL A 211 -1.04 -5.65 -0.94
C VAL A 211 -0.40 -6.85 -0.26
N ALA A 212 0.87 -7.10 -0.58
CA ALA A 212 1.67 -8.10 0.13
C ALA A 212 2.01 -7.57 1.53
N THR A 213 1.56 -8.31 2.56
CA THR A 213 1.70 -7.94 3.98
C THR A 213 2.84 -8.66 4.69
N GLY A 214 3.63 -9.44 3.96
CA GLY A 214 4.74 -10.25 4.46
C GLY A 214 4.37 -11.73 4.63
N ASP A 215 5.38 -12.57 4.82
CA ASP A 215 5.26 -14.04 5.02
C ASP A 215 4.37 -14.75 3.97
N GLY A 216 4.38 -14.26 2.72
CA GLY A 216 3.56 -14.80 1.64
C GLY A 216 2.06 -14.46 1.74
N GLN A 217 1.67 -13.63 2.70
CA GLN A 217 0.30 -13.16 2.86
C GLN A 217 0.04 -11.90 2.03
N SER A 218 -1.17 -11.79 1.49
CA SER A 218 -1.66 -10.59 0.82
C SER A 218 -3.05 -10.23 1.33
N GLN A 219 -3.33 -8.94 1.40
CA GLN A 219 -4.65 -8.43 1.75
C GLN A 219 -5.20 -7.60 0.61
N THR A 220 -6.44 -7.90 0.21
CA THR A 220 -7.17 -7.07 -0.76
C THR A 220 -7.50 -5.73 -0.12
N ILE A 221 -7.23 -4.65 -0.83
CA ILE A 221 -7.58 -3.29 -0.42
C ILE A 221 -8.03 -2.50 -1.65
N GLY A 222 -9.21 -1.91 -1.56
CA GLY A 222 -9.77 -1.11 -2.65
C GLY A 222 -11.12 -1.60 -3.11
N LEU A 223 -11.72 -0.80 -3.99
CA LEU A 223 -13.05 -1.01 -4.57
C LEU A 223 -12.94 -0.95 -6.10
N LEU A 224 -13.85 -1.65 -6.79
CA LEU A 224 -13.99 -1.58 -8.24
C LEU A 224 -15.15 -0.65 -8.62
N ALA A 225 -14.97 0.16 -9.67
CA ALA A 225 -16.03 1.07 -10.12
C ALA A 225 -17.32 0.35 -10.56
N SER A 226 -17.22 -0.83 -11.15
CA SER A 226 -18.37 -1.57 -11.69
C SER A 226 -18.94 -2.64 -10.79
N GLY A 227 -18.28 -2.94 -9.67
CA GLY A 227 -18.65 -4.07 -8.81
C GLY A 227 -18.51 -3.75 -7.33
N ASN A 228 -19.34 -4.40 -6.52
CA ASN A 228 -19.21 -4.37 -5.07
C ASN A 228 -18.08 -5.29 -4.63
N THR A 229 -17.42 -4.91 -3.55
CA THR A 229 -16.32 -5.72 -3.00
C THR A 229 -16.82 -6.70 -1.94
N SER A 230 -17.68 -6.27 -1.04
CA SER A 230 -18.12 -7.07 0.11
C SER A 230 -19.62 -6.97 0.37
N SER A 231 -20.30 -5.98 -0.18
CA SER A 231 -21.75 -5.78 0.00
C SER A 231 -22.48 -5.83 -1.33
N VAL A 232 -23.73 -6.26 -1.30
CA VAL A 232 -24.62 -6.33 -2.45
C VAL A 232 -25.74 -5.33 -2.28
N SER A 233 -26.03 -4.53 -3.32
CA SER A 233 -27.17 -3.64 -3.31
C SER A 233 -28.47 -4.46 -3.22
N MET A 234 -29.34 -4.07 -2.30
CA MET A 234 -30.59 -4.76 -2.00
C MET A 234 -31.77 -4.00 -2.61
N GLY A 235 -32.79 -4.74 -3.08
CA GLY A 235 -34.02 -4.16 -3.62
C GLY A 235 -34.68 -5.10 -4.63
N SER A 236 -35.91 -4.75 -5.05
CA SER A 236 -36.68 -5.49 -6.06
C SER A 236 -36.10 -5.32 -7.48
N SER A 237 -35.42 -4.21 -7.73
CA SER A 237 -34.87 -3.82 -9.03
C SER A 237 -33.40 -3.41 -8.84
N THR A 238 -32.51 -4.41 -8.69
CA THR A 238 -31.08 -4.18 -8.47
C THR A 238 -30.24 -5.01 -9.43
N THR A 239 -29.09 -4.45 -9.85
CA THR A 239 -28.01 -5.16 -10.56
C THR A 239 -27.13 -5.97 -9.61
N GLY A 240 -27.29 -5.82 -8.29
CA GLY A 240 -26.37 -6.30 -7.27
C GLY A 240 -25.15 -5.39 -7.05
N SER A 241 -24.88 -4.45 -7.95
CA SER A 241 -23.82 -3.44 -7.82
C SER A 241 -24.43 -2.08 -7.46
N TYR A 242 -24.11 -1.57 -6.27
CA TYR A 242 -24.59 -0.27 -5.82
C TYR A 242 -24.18 0.87 -6.78
N MET A 243 -23.03 0.77 -7.42
CA MET A 243 -22.57 1.81 -8.33
C MET A 243 -23.38 1.81 -9.63
N ARG A 244 -23.65 0.61 -10.19
CA ARG A 244 -24.52 0.46 -11.36
C ARG A 244 -25.94 0.93 -11.06
N ASP A 245 -26.46 0.61 -9.87
CA ASP A 245 -27.80 1.00 -9.44
C ASP A 245 -27.89 2.52 -9.23
N LEU A 246 -26.89 3.15 -8.63
CA LEU A 246 -26.83 4.60 -8.50
C LEU A 246 -26.76 5.31 -9.85
N MET A 247 -25.88 4.83 -10.76
CA MET A 247 -25.77 5.41 -12.11
C MET A 247 -27.06 5.22 -12.91
N ARG A 248 -27.75 4.06 -12.79
CA ARG A 248 -29.07 3.81 -13.34
C ARG A 248 -30.08 4.81 -12.80
N ALA A 249 -30.12 5.01 -11.49
CA ALA A 249 -31.04 5.94 -10.85
C ALA A 249 -30.83 7.39 -11.33
N LEU A 250 -29.58 7.85 -11.35
CA LEU A 250 -29.22 9.18 -11.86
C LEU A 250 -29.60 9.35 -13.33
N ALA A 251 -29.35 8.33 -14.18
CA ALA A 251 -29.73 8.36 -15.59
C ALA A 251 -31.26 8.32 -15.76
N THR A 252 -32.00 7.54 -14.95
CA THR A 252 -33.47 7.47 -14.98
C THR A 252 -34.07 8.81 -14.61
N VAL A 253 -33.67 9.41 -13.47
CA VAL A 253 -34.11 10.75 -13.06
C VAL A 253 -33.70 11.80 -14.07
N GLY A 254 -32.46 11.74 -14.55
CA GLY A 254 -31.91 12.64 -15.57
C GLY A 254 -32.61 12.53 -16.93
N SER A 255 -33.42 11.51 -17.15
CA SER A 255 -34.22 11.29 -18.35
C SER A 255 -35.69 11.61 -18.19
N MET A 256 -36.18 11.91 -16.96
CA MET A 256 -37.56 12.31 -16.68
C MET A 256 -37.87 13.66 -17.31
N SER A 257 -39.14 13.88 -17.58
CA SER A 257 -39.67 15.13 -18.14
C SER A 257 -40.92 15.57 -17.38
N SER A 258 -41.11 16.87 -17.28
CA SER A 258 -42.31 17.48 -16.71
C SER A 258 -43.60 17.02 -17.39
N THR A 259 -43.56 16.57 -18.65
CA THR A 259 -44.72 16.05 -19.38
C THR A 259 -45.18 14.67 -18.89
N GLN A 260 -44.38 13.94 -18.15
CA GLN A 260 -44.65 12.59 -17.64
C GLN A 260 -45.37 12.58 -16.27
N VAL A 261 -45.42 13.68 -15.55
CA VAL A 261 -45.94 13.77 -14.18
C VAL A 261 -47.38 13.33 -14.07
N SER A 262 -48.19 13.57 -15.10
CA SER A 262 -49.59 13.14 -15.14
C SER A 262 -49.78 11.67 -15.48
N ASP A 263 -48.74 10.95 -15.86
CA ASP A 263 -48.80 9.52 -16.13
C ASP A 263 -48.88 8.73 -14.82
N PRO A 264 -49.87 7.83 -14.65
CA PRO A 264 -49.99 7.00 -13.43
C PRO A 264 -48.74 6.10 -13.19
N ASN A 265 -47.99 5.79 -14.22
CA ASN A 265 -46.75 5.01 -14.12
C ASN A 265 -45.58 5.82 -13.58
N PHE A 266 -45.63 7.16 -13.61
CA PHE A 266 -44.55 8.02 -13.16
C PHE A 266 -44.22 7.83 -11.68
N ALA A 267 -45.26 7.83 -10.82
CA ALA A 267 -45.06 7.62 -9.39
C ALA A 267 -44.47 6.23 -9.07
N LEU A 268 -44.81 5.19 -9.82
CA LEU A 268 -44.24 3.86 -9.66
C LEU A 268 -42.75 3.81 -10.06
N LEU A 269 -42.40 4.48 -11.16
CA LEU A 269 -41.00 4.59 -11.60
C LEU A 269 -40.16 5.35 -10.57
N VAL A 270 -40.67 6.46 -10.03
CA VAL A 270 -40.02 7.25 -8.97
C VAL A 270 -39.79 6.40 -7.71
N SER A 271 -40.85 5.66 -7.27
CA SER A 271 -40.78 4.81 -6.09
C SER A 271 -39.74 3.67 -6.24
N ASP A 272 -39.67 3.02 -7.40
CA ASP A 272 -38.66 1.99 -7.68
C ASP A 272 -37.26 2.58 -7.67
N THR A 273 -37.07 3.72 -8.32
CA THR A 273 -35.81 4.42 -8.37
C THR A 273 -35.33 4.84 -6.98
N GLN A 274 -36.23 5.36 -6.12
CA GLN A 274 -35.94 5.70 -4.73
C GLN A 274 -35.51 4.46 -3.93
N THR A 275 -36.20 3.34 -4.09
CA THR A 275 -35.82 2.08 -3.42
C THR A 275 -34.44 1.63 -3.84
N SER A 276 -34.14 1.72 -5.13
CA SER A 276 -32.81 1.38 -5.67
C SER A 276 -31.69 2.28 -5.11
N VAL A 277 -31.92 3.60 -5.04
CA VAL A 277 -30.95 4.55 -4.47
C VAL A 277 -30.70 4.26 -2.98
N ASN A 278 -31.74 4.02 -2.19
CA ASN A 278 -31.62 3.71 -0.77
C ASN A 278 -30.84 2.39 -0.55
N GLY A 279 -31.11 1.38 -1.37
CA GLY A 279 -30.37 0.12 -1.37
C GLY A 279 -28.89 0.34 -1.71
N ALA A 280 -28.60 1.17 -2.71
CA ALA A 280 -27.24 1.52 -3.11
C ALA A 280 -26.50 2.28 -2.00
N ILE A 281 -27.13 3.25 -1.35
CA ILE A 281 -26.54 4.01 -0.21
C ILE A 281 -26.15 3.06 0.92
N THR A 282 -27.05 2.14 1.29
CA THR A 282 -26.80 1.18 2.37
C THR A 282 -25.61 0.27 2.04
N ALA A 283 -25.60 -0.31 0.84
CA ALA A 283 -24.50 -1.19 0.40
C ALA A 283 -23.16 -0.44 0.29
N MET A 284 -23.16 0.77 -0.26
CA MET A 284 -22.00 1.63 -0.36
C MET A 284 -21.42 2.00 1.02
N SER A 285 -22.29 2.36 1.98
CA SER A 285 -21.87 2.68 3.35
C SER A 285 -21.20 1.47 4.02
N THR A 286 -21.70 0.27 3.76
CA THR A 286 -21.12 -0.98 4.26
C THR A 286 -19.72 -1.20 3.67
N ASP A 287 -19.52 -1.05 2.36
CA ASP A 287 -18.22 -1.21 1.72
C ASP A 287 -17.21 -0.15 2.17
N VAL A 288 -17.65 1.10 2.36
CA VAL A 288 -16.80 2.17 2.93
C VAL A 288 -16.38 1.83 4.37
N GLY A 289 -17.28 1.29 5.17
CA GLY A 289 -16.98 0.82 6.52
C GLY A 289 -15.95 -0.31 6.52
N ILE A 290 -16.11 -1.30 5.66
CA ILE A 290 -15.16 -2.41 5.50
C ILE A 290 -13.80 -1.90 5.01
N LEU A 291 -13.76 -0.95 4.07
CA LEU A 291 -12.51 -0.33 3.62
C LEU A 291 -11.80 0.39 4.77
N GLY A 292 -12.54 1.11 5.62
CA GLY A 292 -11.98 1.75 6.82
C GLY A 292 -11.42 0.75 7.83
N GLU A 293 -12.08 -0.39 8.03
CA GLU A 293 -11.56 -1.48 8.87
C GLU A 293 -10.29 -2.09 8.27
N GLN A 294 -10.26 -2.33 6.96
CA GLN A 294 -9.08 -2.84 6.26
C GLN A 294 -7.88 -1.89 6.42
N GLN A 295 -8.08 -0.57 6.27
CA GLN A 295 -7.04 0.44 6.50
C GLN A 295 -6.53 0.41 7.94
N SER A 296 -7.44 0.33 8.93
CA SER A 296 -7.07 0.24 10.33
C SER A 296 -6.24 -1.01 10.64
N ARG A 297 -6.63 -2.16 10.07
CA ARG A 297 -5.87 -3.42 10.21
C ARG A 297 -4.49 -3.33 9.59
N LEU A 298 -4.35 -2.72 8.40
CA LEU A 298 -3.04 -2.51 7.76
C LEU A 298 -2.16 -1.57 8.57
N THR A 299 -2.73 -0.51 9.14
CA THR A 299 -2.00 0.42 10.02
C THR A 299 -1.48 -0.30 11.27
N ASN A 300 -2.32 -1.09 11.94
CA ASN A 300 -1.93 -1.86 13.12
C ASN A 300 -0.85 -2.91 12.77
N LEU A 301 -0.98 -3.56 11.61
CA LEU A 301 0.02 -4.51 11.12
C LEU A 301 1.36 -3.80 10.86
N SER A 302 1.34 -2.64 10.20
CA SER A 302 2.56 -1.84 9.95
C SER A 302 3.29 -1.47 11.24
N VAL A 303 2.55 -1.06 12.29
CA VAL A 303 3.12 -0.79 13.61
C VAL A 303 3.75 -2.06 14.20
N SER A 304 3.03 -3.18 14.19
CA SER A 304 3.55 -4.46 14.73
C SER A 304 4.80 -4.95 13.99
N LEU A 305 4.85 -4.78 12.66
CA LEU A 305 6.04 -5.10 11.85
C LEU A 305 7.22 -4.18 12.23
N GLY A 306 6.95 -2.89 12.48
CA GLY A 306 7.95 -1.93 12.93
C GLY A 306 8.54 -2.25 14.30
N ASP A 307 7.68 -2.60 15.26
CA ASP A 307 8.11 -3.03 16.59
C ASP A 307 8.98 -4.29 16.50
N THR A 308 8.55 -5.26 15.70
CA THR A 308 9.32 -6.49 15.46
C THR A 308 10.67 -6.19 14.81
N ALA A 309 10.70 -5.35 13.77
CA ALA A 309 11.94 -4.93 13.11
C ALA A 309 12.89 -4.22 14.08
N THR A 310 12.36 -3.39 14.97
CA THR A 310 13.14 -2.69 16.01
C THR A 310 13.79 -3.68 16.98
N VAL A 311 13.04 -4.67 17.48
CA VAL A 311 13.56 -5.72 18.37
C VAL A 311 14.64 -6.55 17.66
N LEU A 312 14.40 -6.97 16.41
CA LEU A 312 15.37 -7.75 15.64
C LEU A 312 16.63 -6.93 15.32
N THR A 313 16.47 -5.64 15.02
CA THR A 313 17.61 -4.72 14.82
C THR A 313 18.43 -4.57 16.09
N GLY A 314 17.80 -4.50 17.26
CA GLY A 314 18.48 -4.51 18.55
C GLY A 314 19.28 -5.80 18.77
N GLN A 315 18.71 -6.96 18.45
CA GLN A 315 19.40 -8.26 18.55
C GLN A 315 20.56 -8.35 17.53
N LEU A 316 20.36 -7.86 16.31
CA LEU A 316 21.41 -7.80 15.30
C LEU A 316 22.56 -6.90 15.75
N SER A 317 22.24 -5.72 16.30
CA SER A 317 23.24 -4.80 16.87
C SER A 317 24.00 -5.44 18.03
N ALA A 318 23.34 -6.14 18.91
CA ALA A 318 23.99 -6.87 19.99
C ALA A 318 24.92 -7.99 19.49
N ALA A 319 24.63 -8.58 18.33
CA ALA A 319 25.45 -9.62 17.71
C ALA A 319 26.65 -9.06 16.92
N GLN A 320 26.54 -7.83 16.42
CA GLN A 320 27.53 -7.23 15.49
C GLN A 320 28.35 -6.11 16.12
N ASN A 321 27.81 -5.36 17.09
CA ASN A 321 28.46 -4.18 17.64
C ASN A 321 29.44 -4.54 18.75
N VAL A 322 30.53 -3.79 18.85
CA VAL A 322 31.44 -3.86 19.99
C VAL A 322 30.97 -2.99 21.14
N ASP A 323 31.35 -3.36 22.35
CA ASP A 323 31.36 -2.43 23.47
C ASP A 323 32.46 -1.39 23.27
N MET A 324 32.10 -0.18 22.88
CA MET A 324 33.03 0.89 22.56
C MET A 324 33.93 1.27 23.77
N ALA A 325 33.35 1.27 24.98
CA ALA A 325 34.15 1.61 26.17
C ALA A 325 35.26 0.58 26.43
N SER A 326 34.88 -0.69 26.36
CA SER A 326 35.84 -1.81 26.47
C SER A 326 36.85 -1.82 25.31
N THR A 327 36.40 -1.57 24.07
CA THR A 327 37.26 -1.54 22.90
C THR A 327 38.29 -0.43 22.97
N LEU A 328 37.89 0.80 23.33
CA LEU A 328 38.82 1.94 23.47
C LEU A 328 39.81 1.73 24.63
N SER A 329 39.36 1.17 25.75
CA SER A 329 40.25 0.82 26.87
C SER A 329 41.29 -0.21 26.44
N ASN A 330 40.87 -1.28 25.76
CA ASN A 330 41.76 -2.30 25.23
C ASN A 330 42.71 -1.74 24.16
N LEU A 331 42.25 -0.82 23.31
CA LEU A 331 43.07 -0.16 22.32
C LEU A 331 44.22 0.66 22.96
N SER A 332 43.90 1.47 23.99
CA SER A 332 44.88 2.26 24.73
C SER A 332 45.91 1.37 25.42
N PHE A 333 45.40 0.28 26.08
CA PHE A 333 46.31 -0.69 26.70
C PHE A 333 47.22 -1.38 25.67
N THR A 334 46.70 -1.79 24.54
CA THR A 334 47.46 -2.46 23.47
C THR A 334 48.46 -1.49 22.82
N GLN A 335 48.12 -0.20 22.72
CA GLN A 335 49.06 0.84 22.26
C GLN A 335 50.24 0.99 23.20
N THR A 336 50.00 1.00 24.51
CA THR A 336 51.05 1.04 25.53
C THR A 336 51.96 -0.21 25.43
N GLN A 337 51.37 -1.41 25.34
CA GLN A 337 52.11 -2.65 25.16
C GLN A 337 52.97 -2.64 23.89
N LEU A 338 52.49 -2.08 22.80
CA LEU A 338 53.23 -1.97 21.54
C LEU A 338 54.41 -1.04 21.70
N GLN A 339 54.27 0.10 22.39
CA GLN A 339 55.36 1.03 22.68
C GLN A 339 56.42 0.39 23.57
N GLU A 340 56.02 -0.30 24.63
CA GLU A 340 56.93 -1.05 25.52
C GLU A 340 57.67 -2.16 24.76
N SER A 341 56.98 -2.89 23.87
CA SER A 341 57.62 -3.92 23.03
C SER A 341 58.66 -3.35 22.10
N TYR A 342 58.45 -2.18 21.49
CA TYR A 342 59.45 -1.51 20.68
C TYR A 342 60.67 -1.06 21.50
N GLN A 343 60.45 -0.56 22.73
CA GLN A 343 61.54 -0.17 23.62
C GLN A 343 62.39 -1.37 24.05
N LEU A 344 61.74 -2.52 24.35
CA LEU A 344 62.41 -3.75 24.74
C LEU A 344 63.29 -4.31 23.63
N ILE A 345 62.78 -4.37 22.40
CA ILE A 345 63.57 -4.80 21.21
C ILE A 345 64.78 -3.84 20.93
N SER A 346 64.53 -2.52 21.10
CA SER A 346 65.60 -1.54 20.94
C SER A 346 66.68 -1.70 21.98
N ALA A 347 66.32 -1.96 23.25
CA ALA A 347 67.22 -2.23 24.33
C ALA A 347 68.09 -3.51 24.10
N GLU A 348 67.42 -4.59 23.66
CA GLU A 348 68.10 -5.87 23.36
C GLU A 348 69.03 -5.76 22.17
N ASN A 349 68.70 -5.03 21.12
CA ASN A 349 69.56 -4.71 20.01
C ASN A 349 70.80 -3.84 20.46
N GLY A 350 70.58 -2.97 21.45
CA GLY A 350 71.68 -2.17 22.05
C GLY A 350 72.64 -2.96 22.92
N MET A 351 72.18 -4.10 23.47
CA MET A 351 73.02 -5.02 24.30
C MET A 351 73.67 -6.13 23.49
N SER A 352 73.53 -6.15 22.17
CA SER A 352 74.18 -7.14 21.30
C SER A 352 75.68 -7.06 21.44
N LEU A 353 76.29 -8.23 21.70
CA LEU A 353 77.72 -8.41 21.96
C LEU A 353 78.63 -7.87 20.85
N ALA A 354 78.12 -7.64 19.64
CA ALA A 354 78.79 -7.08 18.52
C ALA A 354 79.36 -5.64 18.76
N LYS A 355 78.76 -4.91 19.72
CA LYS A 355 79.13 -3.54 20.08
C LYS A 355 80.35 -3.50 21.06
N TYR A 356 80.69 -4.65 21.68
CA TYR A 356 81.72 -4.79 22.70
C TYR A 356 82.92 -5.62 22.21
N LEU A 357 82.90 -6.09 20.95
CA LEU A 357 84.10 -6.72 20.37
C LEU A 357 84.95 -5.62 19.76
N PRO A 358 86.24 -5.46 20.23
CA PRO A 358 87.15 -4.53 19.61
C PRO A 358 87.45 -4.99 18.18
N VAL A 359 87.19 -4.11 17.22
CA VAL A 359 87.61 -4.29 15.83
C VAL A 359 89.11 -4.18 15.85
N GLY A 360 89.86 -5.35 15.77
CA GLY A 360 91.24 -5.43 15.60
C GLY A 360 91.67 -5.20 14.16
#